data_038ded860cd6c119c69f24192e25198e
#
_entry.id   038ded860cd6c119c69f24192e25198e
#
_cell.length_a   1.000
_cell.length_b   1.000
_cell.length_c   1.000
_cell.angle_alpha   90.00
_cell.angle_beta   90.00
_cell.angle_gamma   90.00
#
_symmetry.space_group_name_H-M   'P 1'
#
loop_
_entity.id
_entity.type
_entity.pdbx_description
1 polymer ?
#
loop_
_entity_poly.entity_id
_entity_poly.type
_entity_poly.pdbx_seq_one_letter_code
_entity_poly.pdbx_strand_id
1 'polypeptide(L)'
;MENLTHLSPIRDHLGRPLKDLRISVMDRCNFRCIYCMPEEKFHSGFNFLKSSERLSFDEILRVTKLFTDLGVSKIRITGGEPLLRVNLTELIGDLSTLKKIEDIALTTNGVLLKKYSEELKACGLNRITVSLDSIDPEQFRKMSGGRGNLETVLEGIDAALSVGFKKLKINAVIKRGTNDDQVIEMIDYFKDQSVIIRFIEYMDVGNLNQWKLNETVGSDEIIKKLSEKWQLDPLDKNYEGETAQRYQIDGSETEIGLISSVTKPFCGSCTRARLSS
;
A
#
# COMPACT_ATOMS: atom_id res chain seq x y z
N MET A 1 -8.56 42.00 12.88
CA MET A 1 -8.61 40.56 12.51
C MET A 1 -7.20 40.18 12.08
N GLU A 2 -6.41 39.73 13.05
CA GLU A 2 -5.01 39.35 12.81
C GLU A 2 -4.94 38.07 12.00
N ASN A 3 -4.07 38.09 11.02
CA ASN A 3 -3.79 36.98 10.09
C ASN A 3 -3.26 35.74 10.83
N LEU A 4 -4.09 34.75 11.04
CA LEU A 4 -3.71 33.40 11.50
C LEU A 4 -3.02 32.54 10.41
N THR A 5 -2.23 33.16 9.54
CA THR A 5 -1.76 32.53 8.29
C THR A 5 -0.39 31.88 8.35
N HIS A 6 0.29 31.76 9.50
CA HIS A 6 1.59 31.06 9.58
C HIS A 6 1.79 30.34 10.92
N LEU A 7 0.88 29.43 11.26
CA LEU A 7 1.27 28.40 12.24
C LEU A 7 2.30 27.48 11.58
N SER A 8 3.51 27.48 12.13
CA SER A 8 4.54 26.50 11.73
C SER A 8 3.94 25.10 11.79
N PRO A 9 4.25 24.23 10.83
CA PRO A 9 3.69 22.87 10.81
C PRO A 9 3.99 22.18 12.15
N ILE A 10 2.95 21.60 12.75
CA ILE A 10 3.08 20.85 14.00
C ILE A 10 4.07 19.71 13.79
N ARG A 11 5.06 19.60 14.68
CA ARG A 11 6.11 18.59 14.68
C ARG A 11 6.12 17.84 16.00
N ASP A 12 6.45 16.55 15.96
CA ASP A 12 6.65 15.77 17.17
C ASP A 12 8.05 16.01 17.81
N HIS A 13 8.35 15.30 18.90
CA HIS A 13 9.63 15.43 19.62
C HIS A 13 10.88 15.09 18.76
N LEU A 14 10.70 14.35 17.65
CA LEU A 14 11.76 14.04 16.70
C LEU A 14 11.81 15.03 15.52
N GLY A 15 11.04 16.13 15.60
CA GLY A 15 10.96 17.15 14.55
C GLY A 15 10.19 16.70 13.31
N ARG A 16 9.44 15.59 13.36
CA ARG A 16 8.71 15.03 12.21
C ARG A 16 7.36 15.72 12.01
N PRO A 17 7.03 16.18 10.81
CA PRO A 17 5.71 16.71 10.52
C PRO A 17 4.68 15.57 10.39
N LEU A 18 3.42 15.85 10.68
CA LEU A 18 2.31 14.93 10.40
C LEU A 18 1.75 15.25 9.01
N LYS A 19 2.00 14.36 8.01
CA LYS A 19 1.59 14.57 6.62
C LYS A 19 0.65 13.53 6.06
N ASP A 20 0.73 12.31 6.54
CA ASP A 20 -0.01 11.17 6.00
C ASP A 20 -0.99 10.61 7.03
N LEU A 21 -2.23 10.41 6.64
CA LEU A 21 -3.22 9.65 7.43
C LEU A 21 -3.55 8.35 6.70
N ARG A 22 -3.28 7.21 7.36
CA ARG A 22 -3.73 5.91 6.88
C ARG A 22 -5.03 5.55 7.60
N ILE A 23 -6.08 5.28 6.83
CA ILE A 23 -7.41 4.95 7.33
C ILE A 23 -7.72 3.50 6.97
N SER A 24 -7.90 2.65 8.00
CA SER A 24 -8.42 1.29 7.83
C SER A 24 -9.94 1.36 7.90
N VAL A 25 -10.60 1.12 6.78
CA VAL A 25 -12.08 1.24 6.66
C VAL A 25 -12.80 -0.09 6.84
N MET A 26 -12.06 -1.20 6.91
CA MET A 26 -12.59 -2.56 6.95
C MET A 26 -11.58 -3.49 7.63
N ASP A 27 -12.05 -4.33 8.52
CA ASP A 27 -11.27 -5.37 9.18
C ASP A 27 -11.30 -6.72 8.45
N ARG A 28 -12.25 -6.93 7.52
CA ARG A 28 -12.39 -8.16 6.72
C ARG A 28 -11.54 -8.10 5.46
N CYS A 29 -11.04 -9.26 5.05
CA CYS A 29 -10.37 -9.46 3.77
C CYS A 29 -10.88 -10.74 3.11
N ASN A 30 -10.91 -10.77 1.78
CA ASN A 30 -11.22 -11.96 0.99
C ASN A 30 -9.98 -12.86 0.79
N PHE A 31 -8.76 -12.38 1.14
CA PHE A 31 -7.53 -13.19 1.21
C PHE A 31 -7.23 -13.65 2.64
N ARG A 32 -6.33 -14.64 2.74
CA ARG A 32 -5.74 -15.13 3.99
C ARG A 32 -4.22 -15.19 3.86
N CYS A 33 -3.63 -14.06 3.43
CA CYS A 33 -2.18 -13.99 3.24
C CYS A 33 -1.45 -14.49 4.48
N ILE A 34 -0.49 -15.39 4.25
CA ILE A 34 0.22 -16.14 5.31
C ILE A 34 0.94 -15.23 6.32
N TYR A 35 1.26 -14.02 5.91
CA TYR A 35 1.96 -13.04 6.74
C TYR A 35 1.03 -11.99 7.40
N CYS A 36 -0.23 -11.87 6.94
CA CYS A 36 -1.12 -10.78 7.37
C CYS A 36 -2.33 -11.29 8.16
N MET A 37 -3.09 -12.19 7.56
CA MET A 37 -4.34 -12.74 8.13
C MET A 37 -4.40 -14.25 7.91
N PRO A 38 -3.46 -15.05 8.48
CA PRO A 38 -3.39 -16.49 8.25
C PRO A 38 -4.68 -17.19 8.69
N GLU A 39 -5.11 -18.20 7.91
CA GLU A 39 -6.38 -18.91 8.09
C GLU A 39 -6.51 -19.54 9.48
N GLU A 40 -5.39 -19.97 10.10
CA GLU A 40 -5.36 -20.57 11.43
C GLU A 40 -5.90 -19.63 12.52
N LYS A 41 -5.72 -18.31 12.32
CA LYS A 41 -6.20 -17.28 13.26
C LYS A 41 -7.47 -16.60 12.78
N PHE A 42 -7.63 -16.41 11.47
CA PHE A 42 -8.77 -15.72 10.87
C PHE A 42 -9.69 -16.69 10.13
N HIS A 43 -9.97 -17.84 10.76
CA HIS A 43 -10.85 -18.87 10.23
C HIS A 43 -12.32 -18.38 10.09
N SER A 44 -13.18 -19.22 9.54
CA SER A 44 -14.60 -18.88 9.28
C SER A 44 -15.40 -18.48 10.52
N GLY A 45 -14.99 -18.91 11.71
CA GLY A 45 -15.59 -18.54 12.99
C GLY A 45 -14.96 -17.31 13.67
N PHE A 46 -14.03 -16.61 13.03
CA PHE A 46 -13.43 -15.39 13.58
C PHE A 46 -14.46 -14.25 13.61
N ASN A 47 -14.59 -13.58 14.75
CA ASN A 47 -15.52 -12.49 14.94
C ASN A 47 -14.94 -11.16 14.43
N PHE A 48 -15.21 -10.85 13.17
CA PHE A 48 -14.96 -9.52 12.63
C PHE A 48 -15.98 -8.51 13.14
N LEU A 49 -15.62 -7.22 13.12
CA LEU A 49 -16.51 -6.15 13.53
C LEU A 49 -17.83 -6.17 12.74
N LYS A 50 -18.92 -5.94 13.45
CA LYS A 50 -20.22 -5.67 12.81
C LYS A 50 -20.18 -4.29 12.15
N SER A 51 -21.11 -4.04 11.23
CA SER A 51 -21.19 -2.74 10.53
C SER A 51 -21.38 -1.57 11.51
N SER A 52 -22.11 -1.78 12.61
CA SER A 52 -22.36 -0.80 13.66
C SER A 52 -21.16 -0.52 14.58
N GLU A 53 -20.16 -1.38 14.56
CA GLU A 53 -18.96 -1.25 15.39
C GLU A 53 -17.81 -0.57 14.63
N ARG A 54 -17.96 -0.40 13.32
CA ARG A 54 -17.01 0.31 12.48
C ARG A 54 -17.32 1.79 12.42
N LEU A 55 -16.30 2.63 12.31
CA LEU A 55 -16.50 4.06 12.08
C LEU A 55 -17.39 4.29 10.85
N SER A 56 -18.40 5.15 11.01
CA SER A 56 -19.20 5.65 9.89
C SER A 56 -18.35 6.57 8.99
N PHE A 57 -18.81 6.83 7.77
CA PHE A 57 -18.12 7.75 6.86
C PHE A 57 -18.10 9.18 7.42
N ASP A 58 -19.17 9.61 8.09
CA ASP A 58 -19.21 10.91 8.76
C ASP A 58 -18.18 11.04 9.88
N GLU A 59 -17.99 9.97 10.67
CA GLU A 59 -16.96 9.95 11.72
C GLU A 59 -15.56 9.99 11.11
N ILE A 60 -15.30 9.20 10.06
CA ILE A 60 -14.03 9.21 9.32
C ILE A 60 -13.76 10.61 8.75
N LEU A 61 -14.76 11.22 8.10
CA LEU A 61 -14.65 12.56 7.52
C LEU A 61 -14.36 13.61 8.60
N ARG A 62 -15.08 13.55 9.73
CA ARG A 62 -14.89 14.46 10.85
C ARG A 62 -13.47 14.34 11.44
N VAL A 63 -13.00 13.13 11.69
CA VAL A 63 -11.64 12.91 12.19
C VAL A 63 -10.61 13.35 11.17
N THR A 64 -10.81 13.07 9.88
CA THR A 64 -9.90 13.49 8.81
C THR A 64 -9.78 15.02 8.76
N LYS A 65 -10.89 15.76 8.90
CA LYS A 65 -10.86 17.25 8.98
C LYS A 65 -9.95 17.75 10.10
N LEU A 66 -10.03 17.13 11.30
CA LEU A 66 -9.13 17.48 12.40
C LEU A 66 -7.66 17.22 12.05
N PHE A 67 -7.37 16.07 11.40
CA PHE A 67 -6.02 15.77 10.95
C PHE A 67 -5.50 16.73 9.87
N THR A 68 -6.37 17.26 9.00
CA THR A 68 -5.95 18.28 8.03
C THR A 68 -5.54 19.59 8.72
N ASP A 69 -6.14 19.94 9.86
CA ASP A 69 -5.73 21.09 10.65
C ASP A 69 -4.38 20.88 11.33
N LEU A 70 -3.99 19.63 11.56
CA LEU A 70 -2.69 19.25 12.09
C LEU A 70 -1.60 19.12 10.99
N GLY A 71 -1.94 19.30 9.71
CA GLY A 71 -0.98 19.32 8.59
C GLY A 71 -1.05 18.08 7.67
N VAL A 72 -2.03 17.18 7.85
CA VAL A 72 -2.24 16.07 6.92
C VAL A 72 -2.73 16.59 5.57
N SER A 73 -2.02 16.22 4.51
CA SER A 73 -2.41 16.48 3.13
C SER A 73 -2.53 15.22 2.27
N LYS A 74 -2.15 14.05 2.82
CA LYS A 74 -2.21 12.78 2.10
C LYS A 74 -3.02 11.75 2.88
N ILE A 75 -3.94 11.11 2.20
CA ILE A 75 -4.76 10.03 2.75
C ILE A 75 -4.40 8.72 2.05
N ARG A 76 -4.33 7.64 2.84
CA ARG A 76 -4.25 6.30 2.32
C ARG A 76 -5.36 5.46 2.90
N ILE A 77 -6.29 5.05 2.05
CA ILE A 77 -7.36 4.13 2.39
C ILE A 77 -6.84 2.70 2.32
N THR A 78 -7.11 1.94 3.36
CA THR A 78 -6.69 0.54 3.51
C THR A 78 -7.70 -0.20 4.42
N GLY A 79 -7.34 -1.37 4.92
CA GLY A 79 -8.16 -2.17 5.82
C GLY A 79 -7.63 -3.60 5.86
N GLY A 80 -8.53 -4.56 5.99
CA GLY A 80 -8.35 -5.86 5.38
C GLY A 80 -8.36 -5.66 3.86
N GLU A 81 -9.53 -5.79 3.21
CA GLU A 81 -9.68 -5.36 1.81
C GLU A 81 -10.69 -4.19 1.76
N PRO A 82 -10.24 -2.96 1.45
CA PRO A 82 -11.10 -1.79 1.50
C PRO A 82 -12.25 -1.82 0.47
N LEU A 83 -12.06 -2.46 -0.68
CA LEU A 83 -13.11 -2.58 -1.70
C LEU A 83 -14.28 -3.48 -1.29
N LEU A 84 -14.19 -4.16 -0.13
CA LEU A 84 -15.34 -4.84 0.49
C LEU A 84 -16.23 -3.89 1.30
N ARG A 85 -15.79 -2.66 1.57
CA ARG A 85 -16.62 -1.64 2.23
C ARG A 85 -17.65 -1.11 1.25
N VAL A 86 -18.92 -1.34 1.52
CA VAL A 86 -20.02 -0.83 0.70
C VAL A 86 -19.95 0.69 0.63
N ASN A 87 -20.19 1.26 -0.53
CA ASN A 87 -20.21 2.71 -0.81
C ASN A 87 -18.86 3.41 -0.53
N LEU A 88 -17.72 2.70 -0.63
CA LEU A 88 -16.41 3.30 -0.41
C LEU A 88 -16.13 4.51 -1.31
N THR A 89 -16.69 4.54 -2.51
CA THR A 89 -16.54 5.63 -3.48
C THR A 89 -17.21 6.92 -3.00
N GLU A 90 -18.29 6.84 -2.22
CA GLU A 90 -18.91 8.01 -1.56
C GLU A 90 -17.91 8.65 -0.56
N LEU A 91 -17.29 7.83 0.31
CA LEU A 91 -16.26 8.32 1.24
C LEU A 91 -15.09 8.97 0.50
N ILE A 92 -14.60 8.36 -0.59
CA ILE A 92 -13.50 8.93 -1.38
C ILE A 92 -13.93 10.27 -2.00
N GLY A 93 -15.14 10.35 -2.52
CA GLY A 93 -15.74 11.58 -3.04
C GLY A 93 -15.74 12.69 -1.99
N ASP A 94 -16.27 12.40 -0.79
CA ASP A 94 -16.30 13.36 0.31
C ASP A 94 -14.90 13.81 0.74
N LEU A 95 -13.96 12.88 0.87
CA LEU A 95 -12.58 13.19 1.19
C LEU A 95 -11.91 14.06 0.12
N SER A 96 -12.24 13.88 -1.16
CA SER A 96 -11.70 14.66 -2.27
C SER A 96 -12.16 16.13 -2.27
N THR A 97 -13.26 16.43 -1.58
CA THR A 97 -13.74 17.82 -1.41
C THR A 97 -12.94 18.63 -0.40
N LEU A 98 -12.12 17.98 0.43
CA LEU A 98 -11.34 18.64 1.47
C LEU A 98 -10.16 19.39 0.86
N LYS A 99 -10.22 20.72 0.83
CA LYS A 99 -9.24 21.62 0.16
C LYS A 99 -7.77 21.39 0.54
N LYS A 100 -7.50 20.89 1.76
CA LYS A 100 -6.13 20.62 2.24
C LYS A 100 -5.61 19.25 1.82
N ILE A 101 -6.47 18.36 1.30
CA ILE A 101 -6.07 17.04 0.83
C ILE A 101 -5.62 17.14 -0.63
N GLU A 102 -4.37 16.81 -0.85
CA GLU A 102 -3.69 16.85 -2.14
C GLU A 102 -3.66 15.48 -2.83
N ASP A 103 -3.74 14.40 -2.04
CA ASP A 103 -3.52 13.06 -2.53
C ASP A 103 -4.28 12.01 -1.73
N ILE A 104 -5.14 11.27 -2.43
CA ILE A 104 -5.90 10.13 -1.89
C ILE A 104 -5.42 8.85 -2.60
N ALA A 105 -4.90 7.92 -1.83
CA ALA A 105 -4.40 6.64 -2.32
C ALA A 105 -5.19 5.48 -1.73
N LEU A 106 -5.42 4.45 -2.54
CA LEU A 106 -6.02 3.17 -2.13
C LEU A 106 -4.95 2.09 -2.11
N THR A 107 -4.96 1.21 -1.10
CA THR A 107 -4.22 -0.05 -1.10
C THR A 107 -5.20 -1.21 -1.10
N THR A 108 -5.13 -2.08 -2.10
CA THR A 108 -6.06 -3.18 -2.34
C THR A 108 -5.32 -4.44 -2.78
N ASN A 109 -5.94 -5.61 -2.63
CA ASN A 109 -5.45 -6.86 -3.21
C ASN A 109 -5.79 -7.03 -4.71
N GLY A 110 -6.51 -6.08 -5.30
CA GLY A 110 -6.79 -6.00 -6.73
C GLY A 110 -7.98 -6.82 -7.25
N VAL A 111 -8.50 -7.80 -6.51
CA VAL A 111 -9.58 -8.69 -6.99
C VAL A 111 -10.83 -7.95 -7.46
N LEU A 112 -11.20 -6.88 -6.77
CA LEU A 112 -12.39 -6.09 -7.09
C LEU A 112 -12.09 -4.88 -7.97
N LEU A 113 -10.83 -4.67 -8.33
CA LEU A 113 -10.39 -3.45 -8.99
C LEU A 113 -10.99 -3.30 -10.39
N LYS A 114 -11.09 -4.39 -11.16
CA LYS A 114 -11.75 -4.38 -12.48
C LYS A 114 -13.18 -3.83 -12.41
N LYS A 115 -13.91 -4.16 -11.34
CA LYS A 115 -15.28 -3.70 -11.13
C LYS A 115 -15.39 -2.22 -10.79
N TYR A 116 -14.41 -1.70 -10.02
CA TYR A 116 -14.54 -0.38 -9.40
C TYR A 116 -13.60 0.69 -9.97
N SER A 117 -12.67 0.36 -10.88
CA SER A 117 -11.63 1.28 -11.34
C SER A 117 -12.17 2.58 -11.95
N GLU A 118 -13.23 2.53 -12.76
CA GLU A 118 -13.88 3.70 -13.34
C GLU A 118 -14.50 4.61 -12.26
N GLU A 119 -15.27 4.02 -11.36
CA GLU A 119 -15.94 4.74 -10.27
C GLU A 119 -14.93 5.34 -9.30
N LEU A 120 -13.86 4.59 -8.95
CA LEU A 120 -12.75 5.07 -8.14
C LEU A 120 -12.04 6.28 -8.79
N LYS A 121 -11.87 6.26 -10.10
CA LYS A 121 -11.29 7.39 -10.83
C LYS A 121 -12.21 8.59 -10.82
N ALA A 122 -13.49 8.36 -11.08
CA ALA A 122 -14.51 9.42 -11.15
C ALA A 122 -14.74 10.12 -9.79
N CYS A 123 -14.66 9.39 -8.67
CA CYS A 123 -14.84 9.96 -7.33
C CYS A 123 -13.61 10.70 -6.77
N GLY A 124 -12.52 10.82 -7.54
CA GLY A 124 -11.36 11.63 -7.17
C GLY A 124 -10.20 10.85 -6.53
N LEU A 125 -10.17 9.52 -6.61
CA LEU A 125 -9.01 8.75 -6.20
C LEU A 125 -7.80 9.08 -7.09
N ASN A 126 -6.66 9.44 -6.47
CA ASN A 126 -5.47 9.84 -7.19
C ASN A 126 -4.57 8.66 -7.54
N ARG A 127 -4.39 7.70 -6.62
CA ARG A 127 -3.40 6.62 -6.77
C ARG A 127 -3.89 5.29 -6.24
N ILE A 128 -3.46 4.23 -6.91
CA ILE A 128 -3.71 2.84 -6.50
C ILE A 128 -2.38 2.16 -6.17
N THR A 129 -2.40 1.37 -5.11
CA THR A 129 -1.37 0.39 -4.79
C THR A 129 -2.02 -0.98 -4.72
N VAL A 130 -1.57 -1.92 -5.54
CA VAL A 130 -2.03 -3.31 -5.52
C VAL A 130 -1.02 -4.15 -4.74
N SER A 131 -1.49 -4.97 -3.83
CA SER A 131 -0.67 -5.97 -3.14
C SER A 131 -0.66 -7.23 -3.99
N LEU A 132 0.51 -7.54 -4.58
CA LEU A 132 0.72 -8.71 -5.44
C LEU A 132 2.11 -9.26 -5.18
N ASP A 133 2.19 -10.42 -4.54
CA ASP A 133 3.44 -10.98 -4.04
C ASP A 133 4.15 -11.89 -5.06
N SER A 134 3.48 -12.30 -6.14
CA SER A 134 4.03 -13.13 -7.20
C SER A 134 3.17 -13.06 -8.46
N ILE A 135 3.79 -13.26 -9.62
CA ILE A 135 3.13 -13.48 -10.93
C ILE A 135 3.10 -14.97 -11.32
N ASP A 136 3.69 -15.84 -10.51
CA ASP A 136 3.51 -17.28 -10.63
C ASP A 136 2.21 -17.70 -9.91
N PRO A 137 1.30 -18.44 -10.58
CA PRO A 137 0.00 -18.79 -10.01
C PRO A 137 0.08 -19.66 -8.75
N GLU A 138 1.06 -20.52 -8.64
CA GLU A 138 1.24 -21.41 -7.49
C GLU A 138 1.75 -20.62 -6.27
N GLN A 139 2.77 -19.80 -6.49
CA GLN A 139 3.33 -18.94 -5.44
C GLN A 139 2.33 -17.88 -5.00
N PHE A 140 1.61 -17.25 -5.93
CA PHE A 140 0.51 -16.34 -5.61
C PHE A 140 -0.53 -17.03 -4.71
N ARG A 141 -0.95 -18.24 -5.08
CA ARG A 141 -1.91 -19.01 -4.29
C ARG A 141 -1.38 -19.33 -2.89
N LYS A 142 -0.10 -19.67 -2.77
CA LYS A 142 0.56 -19.91 -1.48
C LYS A 142 0.59 -18.65 -0.62
N MET A 143 1.00 -17.51 -1.18
CA MET A 143 1.10 -16.22 -0.47
C MET A 143 -0.27 -15.69 -0.05
N SER A 144 -1.31 -15.83 -0.90
CA SER A 144 -2.68 -15.37 -0.64
C SER A 144 -3.47 -16.28 0.31
N GLY A 145 -2.86 -17.37 0.81
CA GLY A 145 -3.51 -18.34 1.70
C GLY A 145 -4.55 -19.20 0.98
N GLY A 146 -4.28 -19.57 -0.28
CA GLY A 146 -5.14 -20.41 -1.11
C GLY A 146 -6.37 -19.68 -1.66
N ARG A 147 -6.46 -18.37 -1.49
CA ARG A 147 -7.61 -17.56 -1.89
C ARG A 147 -7.25 -16.61 -3.03
N GLY A 148 -8.25 -16.30 -3.85
CA GLY A 148 -8.08 -15.43 -5.00
C GLY A 148 -7.54 -16.14 -6.25
N ASN A 149 -7.58 -15.43 -7.35
CA ASN A 149 -7.09 -15.85 -8.66
C ASN A 149 -6.16 -14.75 -9.19
N LEU A 150 -4.94 -15.12 -9.60
CA LEU A 150 -3.94 -14.20 -10.12
C LEU A 150 -4.45 -13.44 -11.34
N GLU A 151 -5.08 -14.13 -12.28
CA GLU A 151 -5.62 -13.54 -13.51
C GLU A 151 -6.61 -12.41 -13.20
N THR A 152 -7.51 -12.61 -12.22
CA THR A 152 -8.45 -11.57 -11.76
C THR A 152 -7.73 -10.34 -11.22
N VAL A 153 -6.61 -10.51 -10.53
CA VAL A 153 -5.80 -9.38 -10.01
C VAL A 153 -5.12 -8.64 -11.16
N LEU A 154 -4.54 -9.37 -12.13
CA LEU A 154 -3.89 -8.79 -13.31
C LEU A 154 -4.91 -8.03 -14.17
N GLU A 155 -6.09 -8.61 -14.44
CA GLU A 155 -7.19 -7.91 -15.11
C GLU A 155 -7.61 -6.62 -14.36
N GLY A 156 -7.57 -6.64 -13.03
CA GLY A 156 -7.83 -5.47 -12.20
C GLY A 156 -6.78 -4.38 -12.37
N ILE A 157 -5.50 -4.75 -12.48
CA ILE A 157 -4.40 -3.83 -12.75
C ILE A 157 -4.57 -3.20 -14.13
N ASP A 158 -4.84 -4.01 -15.16
CA ASP A 158 -5.07 -3.56 -16.54
C ASP A 158 -6.25 -2.59 -16.64
N ALA A 159 -7.36 -2.89 -15.96
CA ALA A 159 -8.52 -2.02 -15.90
C ALA A 159 -8.18 -0.67 -15.25
N ALA A 160 -7.41 -0.67 -14.16
CA ALA A 160 -6.99 0.57 -13.51
C ALA A 160 -6.06 1.41 -14.40
N LEU A 161 -5.13 0.79 -15.10
CA LEU A 161 -4.26 1.47 -16.06
C LEU A 161 -5.07 2.06 -17.22
N SER A 162 -6.04 1.31 -17.75
CA SER A 162 -6.89 1.71 -18.88
C SER A 162 -7.76 2.95 -18.57
N VAL A 163 -8.24 3.10 -17.33
CA VAL A 163 -9.00 4.29 -16.90
C VAL A 163 -8.07 5.47 -16.51
N GLY A 164 -6.77 5.34 -16.71
CA GLY A 164 -5.80 6.42 -16.58
C GLY A 164 -5.21 6.62 -15.18
N PHE A 165 -5.15 5.57 -14.35
CA PHE A 165 -4.27 5.59 -13.17
C PHE A 165 -2.82 5.40 -13.63
N LYS A 166 -2.04 6.48 -13.56
CA LYS A 166 -0.62 6.47 -13.93
C LYS A 166 0.26 6.09 -12.74
N LYS A 167 1.40 5.42 -13.02
CA LYS A 167 2.37 5.01 -11.99
C LYS A 167 1.68 4.23 -10.86
N LEU A 168 0.81 3.29 -11.24
CA LEU A 168 0.21 2.34 -10.32
C LEU A 168 1.33 1.61 -9.57
N LYS A 169 1.17 1.44 -8.26
CA LYS A 169 2.18 0.77 -7.45
C LYS A 169 1.79 -0.66 -7.16
N ILE A 170 2.74 -1.57 -7.35
CA ILE A 170 2.61 -2.97 -6.92
C ILE A 170 3.51 -3.15 -5.70
N ASN A 171 2.94 -3.61 -4.61
CA ASN A 171 3.69 -4.00 -3.42
C ASN A 171 3.80 -5.52 -3.38
N ALA A 172 5.02 -6.02 -3.32
CA ALA A 172 5.33 -7.43 -3.12
C ALA A 172 6.12 -7.62 -1.82
N VAL A 173 5.57 -8.38 -0.89
CA VAL A 173 6.31 -8.82 0.30
C VAL A 173 7.16 -10.02 -0.09
N ILE A 174 8.48 -9.92 0.09
CA ILE A 174 9.42 -10.96 -0.31
C ILE A 174 9.81 -11.79 0.90
N LYS A 175 9.42 -13.08 0.85
CA LYS A 175 9.68 -14.07 1.89
C LYS A 175 10.63 -15.13 1.36
N ARG A 176 11.73 -15.36 2.06
CA ARG A 176 12.75 -16.36 1.72
C ARG A 176 12.17 -17.75 1.61
N GLY A 177 12.54 -18.47 0.55
CA GLY A 177 12.08 -19.83 0.26
C GLY A 177 10.59 -19.90 -0.11
N THR A 178 9.97 -18.78 -0.46
CA THR A 178 8.55 -18.76 -0.87
C THR A 178 8.36 -18.06 -2.21
N ASN A 179 8.82 -16.80 -2.36
CA ASN A 179 8.69 -15.99 -3.58
C ASN A 179 9.92 -15.11 -3.84
N ASP A 180 11.03 -15.38 -3.19
CA ASP A 180 12.28 -14.64 -3.35
C ASP A 180 12.98 -14.91 -4.69
N ASP A 181 12.55 -15.92 -5.41
CA ASP A 181 12.93 -16.20 -6.80
C ASP A 181 12.16 -15.32 -7.80
N GLN A 182 10.99 -14.76 -7.45
CA GLN A 182 10.10 -14.02 -8.35
C GLN A 182 10.50 -12.56 -8.62
N VAL A 183 11.53 -12.05 -7.97
CA VAL A 183 11.88 -10.62 -8.03
C VAL A 183 12.20 -10.15 -9.46
N ILE A 184 12.93 -10.97 -10.21
CA ILE A 184 13.31 -10.69 -11.62
C ILE A 184 12.09 -10.81 -12.53
N GLU A 185 11.36 -11.90 -12.42
CA GLU A 185 10.20 -12.21 -13.24
C GLU A 185 9.10 -11.15 -13.10
N MET A 186 8.88 -10.65 -11.88
CA MET A 186 7.92 -9.56 -11.65
C MET A 186 8.32 -8.27 -12.37
N ILE A 187 9.61 -7.92 -12.39
CA ILE A 187 10.09 -6.75 -13.13
C ILE A 187 9.93 -6.98 -14.62
N ASP A 188 10.35 -8.13 -15.15
CA ASP A 188 10.21 -8.46 -16.57
C ASP A 188 8.75 -8.38 -17.05
N TYR A 189 7.81 -8.80 -16.22
CA TYR A 189 6.40 -8.78 -16.54
C TYR A 189 5.82 -7.35 -16.63
N PHE A 190 6.26 -6.45 -15.74
CA PHE A 190 5.67 -5.12 -15.61
C PHE A 190 6.51 -3.97 -16.20
N LYS A 191 7.76 -4.21 -16.63
CA LYS A 191 8.71 -3.15 -17.02
C LYS A 191 8.22 -2.24 -18.17
N ASP A 192 7.37 -2.76 -19.05
CA ASP A 192 6.83 -2.01 -20.19
C ASP A 192 5.46 -1.36 -19.88
N GLN A 193 5.02 -1.41 -18.62
CA GLN A 193 3.76 -0.87 -18.15
C GLN A 193 3.98 0.36 -17.25
N SER A 194 2.98 1.22 -17.11
CA SER A 194 3.04 2.38 -16.20
C SER A 194 2.88 1.96 -14.72
N VAL A 195 3.77 1.09 -14.27
CA VAL A 195 3.75 0.45 -12.95
C VAL A 195 5.07 0.68 -12.23
N ILE A 196 5.02 0.88 -10.91
CA ILE A 196 6.17 0.93 -10.01
C ILE A 196 6.10 -0.28 -9.08
N ILE A 197 7.07 -1.19 -9.17
CA ILE A 197 7.12 -2.35 -8.28
C ILE A 197 7.87 -1.97 -7.02
N ARG A 198 7.34 -2.35 -5.87
CA ARG A 198 8.00 -2.15 -4.58
C ARG A 198 8.14 -3.46 -3.84
N PHE A 199 9.35 -3.90 -3.66
CA PHE A 199 9.69 -5.05 -2.85
C PHE A 199 9.79 -4.65 -1.38
N ILE A 200 9.08 -5.37 -0.53
CA ILE A 200 8.98 -5.09 0.92
C ILE A 200 9.59 -6.28 1.66
N GLU A 201 10.50 -6.01 2.55
CA GLU A 201 11.04 -7.03 3.44
C GLU A 201 9.93 -7.66 4.28
N TYR A 202 9.90 -9.00 4.29
CA TYR A 202 8.99 -9.74 5.16
C TYR A 202 9.26 -9.43 6.62
N MET A 203 8.23 -8.99 7.33
CA MET A 203 8.35 -8.51 8.71
C MET A 203 7.23 -9.08 9.60
N ASP A 204 7.44 -8.99 10.91
CA ASP A 204 6.37 -9.21 11.87
C ASP A 204 5.32 -8.09 11.79
N VAL A 205 4.08 -8.47 11.55
CA VAL A 205 2.93 -7.55 11.43
C VAL A 205 1.98 -7.66 12.64
N GLY A 206 2.49 -8.00 13.80
CA GLY A 206 1.72 -8.05 15.05
C GLY A 206 1.70 -9.40 15.74
N ASN A 207 2.81 -10.14 15.69
CA ASN A 207 3.01 -11.45 16.36
C ASN A 207 2.01 -12.53 15.90
N LEU A 208 1.42 -12.39 14.71
CA LEU A 208 0.41 -13.31 14.19
C LEU A 208 0.98 -14.38 13.25
N ASN A 209 2.07 -14.07 12.58
CA ASN A 209 2.63 -14.87 11.49
C ASN A 209 3.83 -15.72 11.89
N GLN A 210 4.17 -15.83 13.19
CA GLN A 210 5.34 -16.55 13.71
C GLN A 210 6.65 -16.17 12.99
N TRP A 211 6.79 -14.88 12.67
CA TRP A 211 7.90 -14.33 11.91
C TRP A 211 9.27 -14.75 12.47
N LYS A 212 10.19 -15.05 11.57
CA LYS A 212 11.58 -15.34 11.89
C LYS A 212 12.49 -14.49 11.00
N LEU A 213 13.56 -13.95 11.59
CA LEU A 213 14.50 -13.08 10.87
C LEU A 213 15.15 -13.78 9.65
N ASN A 214 15.41 -15.07 9.73
CA ASN A 214 16.00 -15.84 8.63
C ASN A 214 15.05 -16.05 7.43
N GLU A 215 13.77 -15.73 7.56
CA GLU A 215 12.81 -15.73 6.46
C GLU A 215 12.75 -14.36 5.72
N THR A 216 13.43 -13.34 6.24
CA THR A 216 13.52 -12.03 5.62
C THR A 216 14.59 -12.03 4.54
N VAL A 217 14.27 -11.50 3.36
CA VAL A 217 15.22 -11.17 2.30
C VAL A 217 15.51 -9.68 2.40
N GLY A 218 16.75 -9.35 2.73
CA GLY A 218 17.16 -7.96 2.91
C GLY A 218 17.21 -7.20 1.58
N SER A 219 16.96 -5.90 1.62
CA SER A 219 16.98 -5.05 0.42
C SER A 219 18.32 -5.08 -0.32
N ASP A 220 19.45 -5.19 0.39
CA ASP A 220 20.77 -5.28 -0.23
C ASP A 220 20.94 -6.61 -1.03
N GLU A 221 20.31 -7.70 -0.59
CA GLU A 221 20.30 -8.97 -1.30
C GLU A 221 19.44 -8.86 -2.58
N ILE A 222 18.29 -8.18 -2.50
CA ILE A 222 17.45 -7.90 -3.67
C ILE A 222 18.21 -7.04 -4.68
N ILE A 223 18.88 -5.97 -4.24
CA ILE A 223 19.72 -5.11 -5.10
C ILE A 223 20.78 -5.96 -5.80
N LYS A 224 21.50 -6.80 -5.07
CA LYS A 224 22.54 -7.65 -5.65
C LYS A 224 21.96 -8.55 -6.75
N LYS A 225 20.84 -9.23 -6.48
CA LYS A 225 20.18 -10.10 -7.45
C LYS A 225 19.72 -9.35 -8.71
N LEU A 226 19.18 -8.15 -8.54
CA LEU A 226 18.76 -7.31 -9.65
C LEU A 226 19.93 -6.77 -10.46
N SER A 227 21.04 -6.42 -9.81
CA SER A 227 22.26 -5.89 -10.45
C SER A 227 22.99 -6.95 -11.29
N GLU A 228 22.65 -8.23 -11.17
CA GLU A 228 23.15 -9.29 -12.06
C GLU A 228 22.55 -9.18 -13.46
N LYS A 229 21.39 -8.51 -13.61
CA LYS A 229 20.65 -8.40 -14.87
C LYS A 229 20.53 -6.97 -15.39
N TRP A 230 20.43 -5.97 -14.50
CA TRP A 230 20.17 -4.58 -14.86
C TRP A 230 21.10 -3.61 -14.13
N GLN A 231 21.38 -2.49 -14.78
CA GLN A 231 21.96 -1.34 -14.09
C GLN A 231 20.85 -0.67 -13.24
N LEU A 232 21.15 -0.42 -11.96
CA LEU A 232 20.24 0.24 -11.03
C LEU A 232 20.78 1.63 -10.68
N ASP A 233 20.11 2.66 -11.17
CA ASP A 233 20.47 4.05 -10.90
C ASP A 233 19.63 4.56 -9.72
N PRO A 234 20.21 4.95 -8.57
CA PRO A 234 19.47 5.44 -7.43
C PRO A 234 18.76 6.76 -7.76
N LEU A 235 17.51 6.87 -7.31
CA LEU A 235 16.69 8.08 -7.45
C LEU A 235 16.50 8.76 -6.10
N ASP A 236 16.45 10.09 -6.12
CA ASP A 236 16.12 10.88 -4.96
C ASP A 236 14.70 10.60 -4.44
N LYS A 237 14.48 10.83 -3.15
CA LYS A 237 13.15 10.73 -2.56
C LYS A 237 12.20 11.76 -3.17
N ASN A 238 10.96 11.37 -3.46
CA ASN A 238 9.93 12.29 -3.94
C ASN A 238 9.49 13.29 -2.84
N TYR A 239 9.59 12.89 -1.57
CA TYR A 239 9.16 13.70 -0.42
C TYR A 239 9.78 13.21 0.89
N GLU A 240 9.84 14.10 1.87
CA GLU A 240 10.29 13.76 3.23
C GLU A 240 9.41 12.65 3.84
N GLY A 241 10.01 11.60 4.39
CA GLY A 241 9.30 10.44 4.96
C GLY A 241 8.91 9.37 3.93
N GLU A 242 9.34 9.48 2.66
CA GLU A 242 9.21 8.37 1.71
C GLU A 242 9.99 7.15 2.21
N THR A 243 9.32 6.00 2.26
CA THR A 243 9.85 4.76 2.86
C THR A 243 10.60 3.90 1.87
N ALA A 244 10.33 4.04 0.58
CA ALA A 244 11.01 3.28 -0.46
C ALA A 244 12.33 3.94 -0.84
N GLN A 245 13.41 3.16 -0.90
CA GLN A 245 14.60 3.50 -1.68
C GLN A 245 14.26 3.24 -3.14
N ARG A 246 14.44 4.22 -4.00
CA ARG A 246 14.00 4.20 -5.39
C ARG A 246 15.17 4.01 -6.32
N TYR A 247 14.95 3.23 -7.38
CA TYR A 247 15.93 3.00 -8.43
C TYR A 247 15.26 3.04 -9.80
N GLN A 248 15.97 3.54 -10.78
CA GLN A 248 15.65 3.44 -12.20
C GLN A 248 16.42 2.27 -12.80
N ILE A 249 15.82 1.56 -13.73
CA ILE A 249 16.43 0.38 -14.36
C ILE A 249 16.93 0.76 -15.76
N ASP A 250 18.22 0.51 -16.05
CA ASP A 250 18.85 0.68 -17.37
C ASP A 250 18.59 2.05 -18.02
N GLY A 251 18.47 3.12 -17.23
CA GLY A 251 18.10 4.45 -17.75
C GLY A 251 16.70 4.54 -18.39
N SER A 252 15.87 3.48 -18.25
CA SER A 252 14.50 3.41 -18.77
C SER A 252 13.53 4.20 -17.87
N GLU A 253 12.25 4.26 -18.24
CA GLU A 253 11.20 4.81 -17.36
C GLU A 253 10.78 3.85 -16.24
N THR A 254 11.30 2.63 -16.21
CA THR A 254 10.95 1.61 -15.21
C THR A 254 11.56 1.96 -13.85
N GLU A 255 10.70 2.22 -12.88
CA GLU A 255 11.08 2.51 -11.50
C GLU A 255 10.76 1.32 -10.60
N ILE A 256 11.70 1.00 -9.72
CA ILE A 256 11.48 0.06 -8.62
C ILE A 256 11.71 0.75 -7.27
N GLY A 257 11.15 0.19 -6.22
CA GLY A 257 11.33 0.65 -4.85
C GLY A 257 11.64 -0.49 -3.89
N LEU A 258 12.50 -0.24 -2.92
CA LEU A 258 12.83 -1.19 -1.86
C LEU A 258 12.38 -0.62 -0.52
N ILE A 259 11.61 -1.39 0.24
CA ILE A 259 11.10 -0.98 1.57
C ILE A 259 11.75 -1.87 2.62
N SER A 260 12.87 -1.37 3.17
CA SER A 260 13.71 -2.05 4.16
C SER A 260 13.10 -1.94 5.55
N SER A 261 12.01 -2.67 5.79
CA SER A 261 11.24 -2.59 7.05
C SER A 261 12.00 -3.16 8.25
N VAL A 262 12.94 -4.08 8.01
CA VAL A 262 13.69 -4.85 9.01
C VAL A 262 15.16 -4.44 9.04
N THR A 263 15.82 -4.45 7.89
CA THR A 263 17.28 -4.22 7.83
C THR A 263 17.67 -2.75 7.97
N LYS A 264 16.85 -1.82 7.48
CA LYS A 264 17.07 -0.37 7.55
C LYS A 264 15.77 0.34 7.95
N PRO A 265 15.29 0.20 9.21
CA PRO A 265 14.00 0.71 9.62
C PRO A 265 13.93 2.24 9.51
N PHE A 266 12.83 2.74 8.96
CA PHE A 266 12.60 4.16 8.64
C PHE A 266 11.68 4.88 9.64
N CYS A 267 11.49 4.34 10.85
CA CYS A 267 10.61 4.92 11.87
C CYS A 267 11.02 6.34 12.26
N GLY A 268 12.32 6.65 12.24
CA GLY A 268 12.86 7.97 12.59
C GLY A 268 12.40 9.11 11.66
N SER A 269 11.99 8.82 10.42
CA SER A 269 11.49 9.80 9.44
C SER A 269 9.99 9.62 9.12
N CYS A 270 9.25 8.86 9.92
CA CYS A 270 7.85 8.54 9.65
C CYS A 270 6.94 9.75 9.89
N THR A 271 6.15 10.14 8.89
CA THR A 271 5.20 11.27 8.91
C THR A 271 3.74 10.84 9.01
N ARG A 272 3.49 9.59 9.44
CA ARG A 272 2.17 8.95 9.33
C ARG A 272 1.46 8.77 10.66
N ALA A 273 0.16 9.08 10.67
CA ALA A 273 -0.80 8.59 11.66
C ALA A 273 -1.63 7.43 11.07
N ARG A 274 -2.28 6.68 11.95
CA ARG A 274 -3.21 5.61 11.59
C ARG A 274 -4.52 5.77 12.34
N LEU A 275 -5.61 5.61 11.59
CA LEU A 275 -6.97 5.49 12.11
C LEU A 275 -7.46 4.10 11.73
N SER A 276 -7.90 3.31 12.71
CA SER A 276 -8.53 2.02 12.49
C SER A 276 -9.94 2.03 13.06
N SER A 277 -10.84 1.46 12.35
CA SER A 277 -12.20 1.15 12.83
C SER A 277 -12.17 -0.08 13.70
#